data_772700f36a6d81595fba7de36f48f82d
#
_entry.id   772700f36a6d81595fba7de36f48f82d
#
_cell.length_a   1.000
_cell.length_b   1.000
_cell.length_c   1.000
_cell.angle_alpha   90.00
_cell.angle_beta   90.00
_cell.angle_gamma   90.00
#
_symmetry.space_group_name_H-M   'P 1'
#
loop_
_entity.id
_entity.type
_entity.pdbx_description
1 polymer ?
#
loop_
_entity_poly.entity_id
_entity_poly.type
_entity_poly.pdbx_seq_one_letter_code
_entity_poly.pdbx_strand_id
1 'polypeptide(L)'
;YIHSANVLHRDLKPSNLLLNANYNLKICDFGLARVTSETNFMTEYVVTRWYRAPELLLNNSDYTATIDVWAVGCIFMELMDRKPLFPGRDHVHQLCLLME
;
A
#
# COMPACT_ATOMS: atom_id res chain seq x y z
N TYR A 1 6.09 9.06 11.19
CA TYR A 1 5.29 9.35 12.40
C TYR A 1 4.43 8.15 12.79
N ILE A 2 3.54 7.65 11.90
CA ILE A 2 2.64 6.52 12.23
C ILE A 2 3.43 5.23 12.55
N HIS A 3 4.52 4.97 11.82
CA HIS A 3 5.36 3.80 12.08
C HIS A 3 6.10 3.90 13.42
N SER A 4 6.45 5.11 13.87
CA SER A 4 7.04 5.31 15.19
C SER A 4 6.07 4.96 16.33
N ALA A 5 4.77 4.96 16.06
CA ALA A 5 3.72 4.50 16.96
C ALA A 5 3.37 3.01 16.76
N ASN A 6 4.15 2.27 15.98
CA ASN A 6 3.93 0.87 15.62
C ASN A 6 2.59 0.63 14.90
N VAL A 7 2.13 1.61 14.13
CA VAL A 7 0.90 1.50 13.33
C VAL A 7 1.27 1.31 11.85
N LEU A 8 0.69 0.31 11.21
CA LEU A 8 0.79 0.07 9.77
C LEU A 8 -0.49 0.55 9.11
N HIS A 9 -0.38 1.38 8.07
CA HIS A 9 -1.54 1.85 7.33
C HIS A 9 -2.16 0.73 6.48
N ARG A 10 -1.37 -0.01 5.73
CA ARG A 10 -1.67 -1.18 4.90
C ARG A 10 -2.51 -0.91 3.65
N ASP A 11 -2.92 0.32 3.40
CA ASP A 11 -3.72 0.68 2.22
C ASP A 11 -3.31 2.05 1.64
N LEU A 12 -2.01 2.33 1.62
CA LEU A 12 -1.51 3.55 1.01
C LEU A 12 -1.67 3.48 -0.51
N LYS A 13 -2.35 4.45 -1.07
CA LYS A 13 -2.62 4.63 -2.51
C LYS A 13 -2.95 6.08 -2.79
N PRO A 14 -2.87 6.56 -4.04
CA PRO A 14 -3.11 7.97 -4.34
C PRO A 14 -4.45 8.51 -3.82
N SER A 15 -5.53 7.72 -3.87
CA SER A 15 -6.84 8.15 -3.39
C SER A 15 -6.91 8.36 -1.86
N ASN A 16 -5.94 7.82 -1.09
CA ASN A 16 -5.84 8.01 0.36
C ASN A 16 -4.84 9.09 0.75
N LEU A 17 -4.34 9.86 -0.22
CA LEU A 17 -3.45 10.99 -0.02
C LEU A 17 -4.16 12.26 -0.46
N LEU A 18 -4.38 13.17 0.48
CA LEU A 18 -5.08 14.43 0.24
C LEU A 18 -4.09 15.58 0.26
N LEU A 19 -4.25 16.50 -0.68
CA LEU A 19 -3.46 17.73 -0.75
C LEU A 19 -4.37 18.94 -0.56
N ASN A 20 -3.93 19.90 0.25
CA ASN A 20 -4.59 21.18 0.31
C ASN A 20 -3.97 22.20 -0.70
N ALA A 21 -4.51 23.41 -0.75
CA ALA A 21 -4.02 24.46 -1.66
C ALA A 21 -2.55 24.85 -1.40
N ASN A 22 -2.03 24.63 -0.20
CA ASN A 22 -0.64 24.90 0.18
C ASN A 22 0.27 23.68 0.00
N TYR A 23 -0.17 22.62 -0.69
CA TYR A 23 0.56 21.38 -0.92
C TYR A 23 0.89 20.61 0.36
N ASN A 24 0.16 20.85 1.45
CA ASN A 24 0.28 19.99 2.64
C ASN A 24 -0.39 18.66 2.39
N LEU A 25 0.35 17.58 2.57
CA LEU A 25 -0.13 16.21 2.37
C LEU A 25 -0.77 15.69 3.65
N LYS A 26 -1.93 15.05 3.51
CA LYS A 26 -2.59 14.34 4.60
C LYS A 26 -2.92 12.92 4.17
N ILE A 27 -2.54 11.96 5.00
CA ILE A 27 -2.89 10.56 4.80
C ILE A 27 -4.25 10.30 5.44
N CYS A 28 -5.13 9.63 4.73
CA CYS A 28 -6.47 9.31 5.23
C CYS A 28 -6.79 7.82 5.05
N ASP A 29 -7.98 7.43 5.51
CA ASP A 29 -8.51 6.07 5.44
C ASP A 29 -7.65 5.02 6.14
N PHE A 30 -7.73 5.01 7.46
CA PHE A 30 -7.06 4.04 8.33
C PHE A 30 -7.93 2.78 8.58
N GLY A 31 -8.93 2.52 7.71
CA GLY A 31 -9.85 1.38 7.86
C GLY A 31 -9.17 0.02 7.87
N LEU A 32 -8.03 -0.11 7.19
CA LEU A 32 -7.22 -1.33 7.20
C LEU A 32 -6.00 -1.24 8.12
N ALA A 33 -5.82 -0.13 8.84
CA ALA A 33 -4.66 0.05 9.72
C ALA A 33 -4.65 -0.93 10.89
N ARG A 34 -3.45 -1.35 11.31
CA ARG A 34 -3.26 -2.27 12.45
C ARG A 34 -1.99 -1.92 13.20
N VAL A 35 -1.94 -2.30 14.47
CA VAL A 35 -0.73 -2.25 15.28
C VAL A 35 0.15 -3.46 14.91
N THR A 36 1.46 -3.27 14.86
CA THR A 36 2.41 -4.31 14.42
C THR A 36 2.37 -5.60 15.24
N SER A 37 1.87 -5.55 16.46
CA SER A 37 1.71 -6.72 17.31
C SER A 37 0.49 -7.59 16.97
N GLU A 38 -0.40 -7.10 16.12
CA GLU A 38 -1.61 -7.81 15.71
C GLU A 38 -1.36 -8.62 14.45
N THR A 39 -1.40 -9.95 14.57
CA THR A 39 -1.31 -10.87 13.43
C THR A 39 -2.68 -11.07 12.81
N ASN A 40 -3.11 -10.15 11.97
CA ASN A 40 -4.36 -10.30 11.25
C ASN A 40 -4.08 -10.38 9.74
N PHE A 41 -4.58 -11.44 9.11
CA PHE A 41 -4.57 -11.56 7.67
C PHE A 41 -5.38 -10.41 7.05
N MET A 42 -4.85 -9.78 6.01
CA MET A 42 -5.67 -8.90 5.19
C MET A 42 -6.67 -9.76 4.44
N THR A 43 -7.95 -9.58 4.75
CA THR A 43 -9.02 -10.20 3.99
C THR A 43 -8.99 -9.68 2.54
N GLU A 44 -9.17 -10.60 1.59
CA GLU A 44 -9.26 -10.26 0.18
C GLU A 44 -10.56 -9.49 -0.09
N TYR A 45 -10.52 -8.18 0.09
CA TYR A 45 -11.56 -7.32 -0.45
C TYR A 45 -11.20 -6.91 -1.88
N VAL A 46 -12.20 -6.50 -2.65
CA VAL A 46 -12.05 -5.90 -3.97
C VAL A 46 -11.39 -4.52 -3.78
N VAL A 47 -10.11 -4.52 -3.41
CA VAL A 47 -9.30 -3.32 -3.21
C VAL A 47 -8.23 -3.31 -4.29
N THR A 48 -7.90 -2.12 -4.78
CA THR A 48 -6.80 -1.94 -5.73
C THR A 48 -5.51 -2.55 -5.18
N ARG A 49 -4.99 -3.57 -5.87
CA ARG A 49 -3.78 -4.31 -5.45
C ARG A 49 -2.48 -3.70 -5.97
N TRP A 50 -2.57 -2.63 -6.74
CA TRP A 50 -1.44 -2.04 -7.46
C TRP A 50 -0.31 -1.55 -6.54
N TYR A 51 -0.64 -1.25 -5.30
CA TYR A 51 0.29 -0.66 -4.32
C TYR A 51 0.67 -1.64 -3.20
N ARG A 52 0.25 -2.91 -3.31
CA ARG A 52 0.53 -3.91 -2.29
C ARG A 52 1.89 -4.54 -2.47
N ALA A 53 2.64 -4.65 -1.37
CA ALA A 53 3.91 -5.34 -1.34
C ALA A 53 3.73 -6.84 -1.67
N PRO A 54 4.75 -7.50 -2.26
CA PRO A 54 4.67 -8.92 -2.62
C PRO A 54 4.30 -9.82 -1.44
N GLU A 55 4.82 -9.55 -0.25
CA GLU A 55 4.53 -10.35 0.95
C GLU A 55 3.05 -10.28 1.35
N LEU A 56 2.37 -9.16 1.11
CA LEU A 56 0.93 -9.06 1.33
C LEU A 56 0.13 -9.85 0.30
N LEU A 57 0.57 -9.84 -0.96
CA LEU A 57 -0.09 -10.59 -2.03
C LEU A 57 0.06 -12.11 -1.83
N LEU A 58 1.14 -12.53 -1.20
CA LEU A 58 1.42 -13.94 -0.91
C LEU A 58 0.82 -14.38 0.44
N ASN A 59 -0.02 -13.56 1.06
CA ASN A 59 -0.65 -13.83 2.35
C ASN A 59 0.35 -14.19 3.46
N ASN A 60 1.54 -13.59 3.42
CA ASN A 60 2.50 -13.75 4.48
C ASN A 60 2.04 -12.96 5.71
N SER A 61 1.96 -13.62 6.86
CA SER A 61 1.59 -12.96 8.12
C SER A 61 2.74 -12.15 8.74
N ASP A 62 3.97 -12.38 8.30
CA ASP A 62 5.18 -11.75 8.85
C ASP A 62 5.58 -10.50 8.07
N TYR A 63 4.64 -9.57 7.84
CA TYR A 63 4.95 -8.31 7.21
C TYR A 63 5.24 -7.21 8.25
N THR A 64 6.00 -6.21 7.84
CA THR A 64 6.42 -5.09 8.69
C THR A 64 6.00 -3.75 8.07
N ALA A 65 6.44 -2.64 8.66
CA ALA A 65 6.23 -1.29 8.12
C ALA A 65 6.75 -1.11 6.69
N THR A 66 7.61 -1.99 6.21
CA THR A 66 8.14 -1.98 4.84
C THR A 66 7.05 -2.11 3.78
N ILE A 67 5.90 -2.69 4.11
CA ILE A 67 4.77 -2.78 3.17
C ILE A 67 4.24 -1.39 2.79
N ASP A 68 4.20 -0.47 3.74
CA ASP A 68 3.78 0.91 3.48
C ASP A 68 4.85 1.65 2.65
N VAL A 69 6.12 1.37 2.90
CA VAL A 69 7.24 1.96 2.14
C VAL A 69 7.21 1.48 0.68
N TRP A 70 6.87 0.22 0.43
CA TRP A 70 6.63 -0.30 -0.92
C TRP A 70 5.56 0.50 -1.64
N ALA A 71 4.41 0.73 -0.98
CA ALA A 71 3.32 1.52 -1.54
C ALA A 71 3.77 2.95 -1.87
N VAL A 72 4.55 3.59 -1.00
CA VAL A 72 5.12 4.92 -1.24
C VAL A 72 6.00 4.91 -2.49
N GLY A 73 6.83 3.90 -2.67
CA GLY A 73 7.65 3.73 -3.87
C GLY A 73 6.82 3.65 -5.15
N CYS A 74 5.75 2.86 -5.13
CA CYS A 74 4.83 2.74 -6.27
C CYS A 74 4.15 4.08 -6.60
N ILE A 75 3.70 4.80 -5.58
CA ILE A 75 3.07 6.11 -5.73
C ILE A 75 4.06 7.13 -6.28
N PHE A 76 5.31 7.12 -5.78
CA PHE A 76 6.35 8.02 -6.24
C PHE A 76 6.65 7.83 -7.73
N MET A 77 6.77 6.59 -8.19
CA MET A 77 6.98 6.30 -9.61
C MET A 77 5.79 6.70 -10.47
N GLU A 78 4.58 6.54 -9.95
CA GLU A 78 3.37 6.99 -10.64
C GLU A 78 3.34 8.52 -10.81
N LEU A 79 3.82 9.26 -9.82
CA LEU A 79 3.98 10.73 -9.94
C LEU A 79 4.98 11.10 -11.02
N MET A 80 6.04 10.32 -11.19
CA MET A 80 7.05 10.56 -12.23
C MET A 80 6.55 10.22 -13.64
N ASP A 81 5.90 9.08 -13.79
CA ASP A 81 5.48 8.53 -15.08
C ASP A 81 4.04 8.87 -15.47
N ARG A 82 3.25 9.38 -14.53
CA ARG A 82 1.82 9.68 -14.67
C ARG A 82 0.97 8.45 -15.02
N LYS A 83 1.43 7.27 -14.68
CA LYS A 83 0.71 6.01 -14.84
C LYS A 83 1.12 5.05 -13.73
N PRO A 84 0.22 4.13 -13.32
CA PRO A 84 0.54 3.15 -12.29
C PRO A 84 1.73 2.28 -12.67
N LEU A 85 2.59 1.97 -11.69
CA LEU A 85 3.78 1.16 -11.91
C LEU A 85 3.43 -0.30 -12.22
N PHE A 86 2.51 -0.89 -11.44
CA PHE A 86 2.12 -2.30 -11.55
C PHE A 86 0.59 -2.44 -11.63
N PRO A 87 -0.05 -2.11 -12.78
CA PRO A 87 -1.50 -2.10 -12.90
C PRO A 87 -2.06 -3.49 -13.17
N GLY A 88 -2.01 -4.37 -12.17
CA GLY A 88 -2.54 -5.72 -12.27
C GLY A 88 -4.06 -5.76 -12.40
N ARG A 89 -4.56 -6.64 -13.27
CA ARG A 89 -6.00 -6.83 -13.51
C ARG A 89 -6.64 -7.71 -12.45
N ASP A 90 -5.87 -8.64 -11.93
CA ASP A 90 -6.28 -9.58 -10.89
C ASP A 90 -5.06 -9.96 -10.04
N HIS A 91 -5.27 -10.83 -9.05
CA HIS A 91 -4.23 -11.25 -8.12
C HIS A 91 -3.03 -11.91 -8.81
N VAL A 92 -3.31 -12.82 -9.75
CA VAL A 92 -2.24 -13.55 -10.47
C VAL A 92 -1.46 -12.61 -11.38
N HIS A 93 -2.15 -11.79 -12.15
CA HIS A 93 -1.52 -10.81 -13.04
C HIS A 93 -0.66 -9.80 -12.25
N GLN A 94 -1.14 -9.39 -11.08
CA GLN A 94 -0.36 -8.50 -10.20
C GLN A 94 0.95 -9.14 -9.79
N LEU A 95 0.93 -10.41 -9.36
CA LEU A 95 2.16 -11.15 -9.02
C LEU A 95 3.10 -11.29 -10.22
N CYS A 96 2.55 -11.57 -11.41
CA CYS A 96 3.37 -11.65 -12.62
C CYS A 96 4.10 -10.34 -12.90
N LEU A 97 3.41 -9.20 -12.79
CA LEU A 97 4.04 -7.89 -13.01
C LEU A 97 5.16 -7.60 -12.01
N LEU A 98 5.03 -8.06 -10.77
CA LEU A 98 6.05 -7.85 -9.74
C LEU A 98 7.28 -8.74 -9.94
N MET A 99 7.14 -9.86 -10.68
CA MET A 99 8.24 -10.82 -10.91
C MET A 99 9.00 -10.56 -12.22
N GLU A 100 8.51 -9.66 -13.07
CA GLU A 100 9.20 -9.22 -14.27
C GLU A 100 10.31 -8.22 -13.91
#